data_df1d694cf3e6c2aa5fe979c6e753a1fa
#
_entry.id   df1d694cf3e6c2aa5fe979c6e753a1fa
#
_cell.length_a   1.000
_cell.length_b   1.000
_cell.length_c   1.000
_cell.angle_alpha   90.00
_cell.angle_beta   90.00
_cell.angle_gamma   90.00
#
_symmetry.space_group_name_H-M   'P 1'
#
loop_
_entity.id
_entity.type
_entity.pdbx_description
1 polymer ?
#
loop_
_entity_poly.entity_id
_entity_poly.type
_entity_poly.pdbx_seq_one_letter_code
_entity_poly.pdbx_strand_id
1 'polypeptide(L)'
;IRDSVVGDEIKWGEAANGGFAKVSMGMAITQSCEHPVEAAALINFILNEKEGASIMGTQCGMVCSKAGQEYAKEAGAVNELILEANTKVMAFVDQPFDPCYESTSLKDETNGVYGDVFEGFSYDQYDSAEAAQILYDGICEALA
;
A
#
# COMPACT_ATOMS: atom_id res chain seq x y z
N ILE A 1 -9.91 12.42 -0.31
CA ILE A 1 -11.00 11.59 -0.85
C ILE A 1 -11.80 10.95 0.28
N ARG A 2 -11.16 10.27 1.23
CA ARG A 2 -11.84 9.60 2.35
C ARG A 2 -12.73 10.56 3.14
N ASP A 3 -12.20 11.66 3.60
CA ASP A 3 -12.90 12.61 4.48
C ASP A 3 -13.99 13.38 3.75
N SER A 4 -13.93 13.44 2.41
CA SER A 4 -14.94 14.11 1.58
C SER A 4 -16.03 13.19 1.06
N VAL A 5 -15.80 11.89 0.99
CA VAL A 5 -16.72 10.94 0.36
C VAL A 5 -17.45 10.06 1.37
N VAL A 6 -16.83 9.76 2.50
CA VAL A 6 -17.31 8.68 3.35
C VAL A 6 -17.76 9.13 4.74
N GLY A 7 -17.34 10.30 5.21
CA GLY A 7 -17.74 10.84 6.52
C GLY A 7 -17.68 9.81 7.67
N ASP A 8 -18.46 10.04 8.70
CA ASP A 8 -18.52 9.19 9.90
C ASP A 8 -19.28 7.87 9.71
N GLU A 9 -19.82 7.61 8.53
CA GLU A 9 -20.68 6.45 8.26
C GLU A 9 -19.95 5.25 7.62
N ILE A 10 -18.61 5.24 7.56
CA ILE A 10 -17.89 4.03 7.10
C ILE A 10 -18.12 2.90 8.11
N LYS A 11 -19.03 2.04 7.76
CA LYS A 11 -19.13 0.72 8.40
C LYS A 11 -18.19 -0.21 7.68
N TRP A 12 -17.17 -0.67 8.39
CA TRP A 12 -16.35 -1.78 7.91
C TRP A 12 -17.27 -2.98 7.73
N GLY A 13 -17.51 -3.38 6.49
CA GLY A 13 -18.15 -4.64 6.19
C GLY A 13 -17.30 -5.82 6.71
N GLU A 14 -17.86 -7.00 6.73
CA GLU A 14 -17.06 -8.21 6.93
C GLU A 14 -16.05 -8.26 5.78
N ALA A 15 -14.75 -8.21 6.13
CA ALA A 15 -13.70 -8.31 5.15
C ALA A 15 -13.75 -9.71 4.50
N ALA A 16 -13.53 -9.77 3.20
CA ALA A 16 -13.32 -11.04 2.54
C ALA A 16 -12.13 -11.77 3.16
N ASN A 17 -12.17 -13.09 3.20
CA ASN A 17 -11.04 -13.88 3.66
C ASN A 17 -9.86 -13.73 2.70
N GLY A 18 -8.67 -13.57 3.25
CA GLY A 18 -7.44 -13.41 2.50
C GLY A 18 -7.01 -11.97 2.32
N GLY A 19 -5.74 -11.78 2.11
CA GLY A 19 -5.13 -10.48 1.87
C GLY A 19 -3.63 -10.52 2.03
N PHE A 20 -2.97 -9.49 1.53
CA PHE A 20 -1.52 -9.32 1.65
C PHE A 20 -1.18 -7.92 2.15
N ALA A 21 -0.08 -7.80 2.87
CA ALA A 21 0.48 -6.51 3.26
C ALA A 21 1.49 -6.06 2.20
N LYS A 22 1.33 -4.83 1.73
CA LYS A 22 2.23 -4.18 0.79
C LYS A 22 2.86 -2.95 1.43
N VAL A 23 4.18 -2.80 1.27
CA VAL A 23 4.86 -1.55 1.58
C VAL A 23 4.44 -0.51 0.53
N SER A 24 3.81 0.56 0.99
CA SER A 24 3.33 1.63 0.10
C SER A 24 4.46 2.56 -0.31
N MET A 25 5.29 2.95 0.66
CA MET A 25 6.44 3.83 0.43
C MET A 25 7.66 3.25 1.13
N GLY A 26 8.79 3.23 0.44
CA GLY A 26 10.04 2.71 0.97
C GLY A 26 11.17 3.73 0.79
N MET A 27 12.16 3.68 1.68
CA MET A 27 13.41 4.43 1.54
C MET A 27 14.51 3.43 1.19
N ALA A 28 15.35 3.81 0.23
CA ALA A 28 16.48 3.00 -0.19
C ALA A 28 17.74 3.85 -0.29
N ILE A 29 18.88 3.23 0.01
CA ILE A 29 20.20 3.84 -0.20
C ILE A 29 20.70 3.34 -1.54
N THR A 30 21.00 4.26 -2.47
CA THR A 30 21.50 3.89 -3.79
C THR A 30 22.92 3.30 -3.68
N GLN A 31 23.26 2.43 -4.61
CA GLN A 31 24.60 1.81 -4.67
C GLN A 31 25.72 2.85 -4.89
N SER A 32 25.40 3.97 -5.52
CA SER A 32 26.31 5.09 -5.77
C SER A 32 26.38 6.11 -4.63
N CYS A 33 25.75 5.84 -3.48
CA CYS A 33 25.76 6.76 -2.35
C CYS A 33 27.18 6.87 -1.76
N GLU A 34 27.73 8.08 -1.70
CA GLU A 34 29.05 8.34 -1.15
C GLU A 34 29.06 8.34 0.40
N HIS A 35 27.88 8.50 1.02
CA HIS A 35 27.68 8.57 2.47
C HIS A 35 26.62 7.59 2.98
N PRO A 36 26.81 6.26 2.79
CA PRO A 36 25.78 5.28 3.12
C PRO A 36 25.46 5.17 4.61
N VAL A 37 26.45 5.45 5.47
CA VAL A 37 26.26 5.41 6.93
C VAL A 37 25.37 6.55 7.40
N GLU A 38 25.59 7.74 6.89
CA GLU A 38 24.79 8.93 7.19
C GLU A 38 23.37 8.79 6.62
N ALA A 39 23.24 8.23 5.41
CA ALA A 39 21.94 7.93 4.81
C ALA A 39 21.17 6.91 5.65
N ALA A 40 21.83 5.85 6.10
CA ALA A 40 21.23 4.86 7.00
C ALA A 40 20.81 5.47 8.34
N ALA A 41 21.63 6.37 8.90
CA ALA A 41 21.30 7.09 10.13
C ALA A 41 20.05 7.96 9.97
N LEU A 42 19.91 8.65 8.83
CA LEU A 42 18.71 9.44 8.52
C LEU A 42 17.47 8.56 8.41
N ILE A 43 17.56 7.43 7.72
CA ILE A 43 16.44 6.48 7.61
C ILE A 43 16.06 5.94 8.99
N ASN A 44 17.06 5.56 9.79
CA ASN A 44 16.83 5.09 11.15
C ASN A 44 16.17 6.18 12.02
N PHE A 45 16.63 7.42 11.93
CA PHE A 45 16.02 8.55 12.63
C PHE A 45 14.53 8.67 12.30
N ILE A 46 14.19 8.68 11.02
CA ILE A 46 12.79 8.85 10.56
C ILE A 46 11.90 7.69 11.01
N LEU A 47 12.41 6.44 10.97
CA LEU A 47 11.58 5.25 11.19
C LEU A 47 11.56 4.75 12.63
N ASN A 48 12.65 4.95 13.39
CA ASN A 48 12.85 4.27 14.67
C ASN A 48 13.12 5.20 15.85
N GLU A 49 13.46 6.47 15.63
CA GLU A 49 13.72 7.39 16.71
C GLU A 49 12.48 8.23 17.05
N LYS A 50 12.35 8.57 18.34
CA LYS A 50 11.14 9.21 18.86
C LYS A 50 10.77 10.50 18.13
N GLU A 51 11.74 11.37 17.88
CA GLU A 51 11.49 12.64 17.19
C GLU A 51 11.06 12.42 15.74
N GLY A 52 11.85 11.63 14.99
CA GLY A 52 11.59 11.36 13.57
C GLY A 52 10.25 10.68 13.35
N ALA A 53 9.97 9.62 14.10
CA ALA A 53 8.72 8.87 14.01
C ALA A 53 7.50 9.72 14.43
N SER A 54 7.65 10.60 15.42
CA SER A 54 6.58 11.51 15.85
C SER A 54 6.27 12.59 14.80
N ILE A 55 7.28 13.07 14.08
CA ILE A 55 7.11 14.04 12.98
C ILE A 55 6.46 13.33 11.77
N MET A 56 6.94 12.13 11.44
CA MET A 56 6.44 11.35 10.31
C MET A 56 4.98 10.93 10.53
N GLY A 57 4.63 10.46 11.71
CA GLY A 57 3.27 10.04 12.06
C GLY A 57 2.66 9.08 11.02
N THR A 58 1.54 9.48 10.43
CA THR A 58 0.87 8.74 9.35
C THR A 58 0.92 9.45 7.99
N GLN A 59 1.87 10.34 7.77
CA GLN A 59 1.98 11.13 6.52
C GLN A 59 2.16 10.23 5.29
N CYS A 60 2.93 9.15 5.45
CA CYS A 60 3.20 8.17 4.40
C CYS A 60 2.61 6.79 4.70
N GLY A 61 1.52 6.75 5.47
CA GLY A 61 0.94 5.51 5.99
C GLY A 61 1.52 5.12 7.35
N MET A 62 1.22 3.91 7.81
CA MET A 62 1.76 3.42 9.08
C MET A 62 3.24 3.05 8.94
N VAL A 63 4.05 3.55 9.86
CA VAL A 63 5.47 3.17 9.95
C VAL A 63 5.59 1.67 10.23
N CYS A 64 6.46 0.96 9.52
CA CYS A 64 6.64 -0.48 9.69
C CYS A 64 7.32 -0.85 11.02
N SER A 65 8.09 0.05 11.60
CA SER A 65 8.77 -0.14 12.89
C SER A 65 7.76 -0.11 14.05
N LYS A 66 7.77 -1.14 14.89
CA LYS A 66 6.93 -1.19 16.11
C LYS A 66 7.24 -0.03 17.07
N ALA A 67 8.52 0.26 17.29
CA ALA A 67 8.94 1.38 18.13
C ALA A 67 8.48 2.72 17.55
N GLY A 68 8.63 2.92 16.25
CA GLY A 68 8.16 4.12 15.56
C GLY A 68 6.65 4.29 15.65
N GLN A 69 5.87 3.20 15.56
CA GLN A 69 4.41 3.25 15.75
C GLN A 69 4.03 3.69 17.17
N GLU A 70 4.73 3.19 18.19
CA GLU A 70 4.48 3.56 19.58
C GLU A 70 4.81 5.04 19.82
N TYR A 71 5.94 5.53 19.32
CA TYR A 71 6.32 6.94 19.43
C TYR A 71 5.33 7.87 18.70
N ALA A 72 4.90 7.49 17.50
CA ALA A 72 3.91 8.27 16.78
C ALA A 72 2.54 8.32 17.50
N LYS A 73 2.13 7.21 18.15
CA LYS A 73 0.93 7.17 19.00
C LYS A 73 1.07 8.05 20.23
N GLU A 74 2.17 7.94 20.98
CA GLU A 74 2.43 8.76 22.15
C GLU A 74 2.43 10.26 21.82
N ALA A 75 2.92 10.63 20.64
CA ALA A 75 2.93 12.01 20.16
C ALA A 75 1.56 12.51 19.65
N GLY A 76 0.54 11.65 19.58
CA GLY A 76 -0.75 11.99 18.97
C GLY A 76 -0.66 12.23 17.44
N ALA A 77 0.40 11.77 16.81
CA ALA A 77 0.65 11.95 15.37
C ALA A 77 0.00 10.86 14.48
N VAL A 78 -0.71 9.92 15.08
CA VAL A 78 -1.40 8.84 14.38
C VAL A 78 -2.88 9.19 14.22
N ASN A 79 -3.38 9.11 13.01
CA ASN A 79 -4.81 9.21 12.75
C ASN A 79 -5.49 7.92 13.24
N GLU A 80 -6.44 8.04 14.16
CA GLU A 80 -7.12 6.91 14.80
C GLU A 80 -7.83 5.99 13.80
N LEU A 81 -8.43 6.56 12.75
CA LEU A 81 -9.11 5.79 11.72
C LEU A 81 -8.12 4.98 10.87
N ILE A 82 -6.95 5.55 10.57
CA ILE A 82 -5.86 4.84 9.86
C ILE A 82 -5.36 3.69 10.73
N LEU A 83 -5.19 3.92 12.04
CA LEU A 83 -4.75 2.89 12.97
C LEU A 83 -5.77 1.74 13.08
N GLU A 84 -7.05 2.08 13.20
CA GLU A 84 -8.13 1.09 13.24
C GLU A 84 -8.19 0.28 11.95
N ALA A 85 -8.14 0.96 10.79
CA ALA A 85 -8.13 0.33 9.48
C ALA A 85 -6.94 -0.62 9.31
N ASN A 86 -5.74 -0.16 9.65
CA ASN A 86 -4.53 -0.97 9.58
C ASN A 86 -4.62 -2.20 10.48
N THR A 87 -5.12 -2.04 11.71
CA THR A 87 -5.26 -3.15 12.65
C THR A 87 -6.23 -4.20 12.12
N LYS A 88 -7.37 -3.77 11.58
CA LYS A 88 -8.37 -4.67 10.99
C LYS A 88 -7.83 -5.39 9.75
N VAL A 89 -7.22 -4.65 8.82
CA VAL A 89 -6.66 -5.23 7.59
C VAL A 89 -5.55 -6.23 7.92
N MET A 90 -4.63 -5.89 8.82
CA MET A 90 -3.54 -6.78 9.20
C MET A 90 -4.01 -8.08 9.86
N ALA A 91 -5.20 -8.11 10.44
CA ALA A 91 -5.79 -9.34 10.96
C ALA A 91 -6.24 -10.33 9.86
N PHE A 92 -6.42 -9.86 8.64
CA PHE A 92 -6.80 -10.66 7.46
C PHE A 92 -5.62 -10.97 6.52
N VAL A 93 -4.43 -10.46 6.82
CA VAL A 93 -3.22 -10.73 6.02
C VAL A 93 -2.76 -12.16 6.29
N ASP A 94 -2.96 -13.03 5.31
CA ASP A 94 -2.61 -14.45 5.35
C ASP A 94 -1.80 -14.90 4.13
N GLN A 95 -1.63 -14.04 3.12
CA GLN A 95 -0.90 -14.33 1.90
C GLN A 95 0.38 -13.50 1.81
N PRO A 96 1.48 -14.07 1.27
CA PRO A 96 2.66 -13.30 0.94
C PRO A 96 2.36 -12.34 -0.22
N PHE A 97 2.99 -11.18 -0.20
CA PHE A 97 2.96 -10.26 -1.33
C PHE A 97 3.81 -10.80 -2.48
N ASP A 98 3.20 -10.94 -3.67
CA ASP A 98 3.93 -11.28 -4.88
C ASP A 98 4.45 -10.00 -5.56
N PRO A 99 5.78 -9.87 -5.79
CA PRO A 99 6.34 -8.70 -6.43
C PRO A 99 5.81 -8.44 -7.85
N CYS A 100 5.36 -9.46 -8.56
CA CYS A 100 4.78 -9.33 -9.91
C CYS A 100 3.50 -8.48 -9.93
N TYR A 101 2.82 -8.34 -8.79
CA TYR A 101 1.67 -7.43 -8.66
C TYR A 101 2.01 -5.98 -9.06
N GLU A 102 3.28 -5.56 -8.88
CA GLU A 102 3.77 -4.23 -9.24
C GLU A 102 4.46 -4.19 -10.62
N SER A 103 4.38 -5.27 -11.40
CA SER A 103 5.00 -5.29 -12.72
C SER A 103 4.41 -4.23 -13.66
N THR A 104 5.22 -3.70 -14.56
CA THR A 104 4.77 -2.73 -15.55
C THR A 104 3.76 -3.34 -16.51
N SER A 105 3.89 -4.64 -16.85
CA SER A 105 2.91 -5.34 -17.68
C SER A 105 1.50 -5.35 -17.09
N LEU A 106 1.37 -5.28 -15.77
CA LEU A 106 0.07 -5.22 -15.10
C LEU A 106 -0.38 -3.78 -14.81
N LYS A 107 0.53 -2.89 -14.39
CA LYS A 107 0.20 -1.59 -13.80
C LYS A 107 0.59 -0.37 -14.62
N ASP A 108 1.19 -0.53 -15.78
CA ASP A 108 1.49 0.62 -16.65
C ASP A 108 0.19 1.39 -16.97
N GLU A 109 0.27 2.72 -16.87
CA GLU A 109 -0.91 3.59 -17.06
C GLU A 109 -1.43 3.58 -18.49
N THR A 110 -0.59 3.19 -19.46
CA THR A 110 -0.93 3.26 -20.88
C THR A 110 -1.23 1.88 -21.48
N ASN A 111 -0.52 0.84 -21.03
CA ASN A 111 -0.58 -0.49 -21.64
C ASN A 111 -0.66 -1.61 -20.59
N GLY A 112 -0.92 -1.28 -19.35
CA GLY A 112 -1.04 -2.29 -18.29
C GLY A 112 -2.40 -2.99 -18.32
N VAL A 113 -2.39 -4.29 -18.08
CA VAL A 113 -3.61 -5.13 -18.09
C VAL A 113 -4.72 -4.56 -17.20
N TYR A 114 -4.38 -4.03 -16.03
CA TYR A 114 -5.39 -3.47 -15.12
C TYR A 114 -6.07 -2.24 -15.73
N GLY A 115 -5.29 -1.32 -16.32
CA GLY A 115 -5.82 -0.13 -16.96
C GLY A 115 -6.77 -0.48 -18.10
N ASP A 116 -6.30 -1.29 -19.04
CA ASP A 116 -7.07 -1.71 -20.22
C ASP A 116 -8.39 -2.40 -19.85
N VAL A 117 -8.34 -3.33 -18.89
CA VAL A 117 -9.53 -4.08 -18.50
C VAL A 117 -10.54 -3.20 -17.78
N PHE A 118 -10.10 -2.38 -16.82
CA PHE A 118 -11.02 -1.51 -16.08
C PHE A 118 -11.56 -0.36 -16.94
N GLU A 119 -10.76 0.18 -17.84
CA GLU A 119 -11.21 1.20 -18.79
C GLU A 119 -12.22 0.62 -19.77
N GLY A 120 -11.91 -0.51 -20.42
CA GLY A 120 -12.81 -1.18 -21.34
C GLY A 120 -14.13 -1.59 -20.68
N PHE A 121 -14.08 -2.09 -19.44
CA PHE A 121 -15.29 -2.38 -18.68
C PHE A 121 -16.10 -1.11 -18.36
N SER A 122 -15.45 -0.02 -18.00
CA SER A 122 -16.09 1.27 -17.69
C SER A 122 -16.78 1.91 -18.89
N TYR A 123 -16.30 1.61 -20.09
CA TYR A 123 -16.88 2.08 -21.35
C TYR A 123 -17.76 1.06 -22.05
N ASP A 124 -18.23 0.04 -21.34
CA ASP A 124 -19.11 -1.04 -21.85
C ASP A 124 -18.52 -1.77 -23.09
N GLN A 125 -17.18 -1.84 -23.20
CA GLN A 125 -16.51 -2.58 -24.28
C GLN A 125 -16.45 -4.07 -24.00
N TYR A 126 -16.46 -4.44 -22.70
CA TYR A 126 -16.46 -5.81 -22.21
C TYR A 126 -17.61 -5.99 -21.21
N ASP A 127 -18.22 -7.14 -21.23
CA ASP A 127 -19.06 -7.56 -20.12
C ASP A 127 -18.18 -8.04 -18.93
N SER A 128 -18.80 -8.30 -17.79
CA SER A 128 -18.07 -8.68 -16.58
C SER A 128 -17.35 -10.03 -16.70
N ALA A 129 -17.83 -10.94 -17.53
CA ALA A 129 -17.21 -12.25 -17.73
C ALA A 129 -16.00 -12.12 -18.68
N GLU A 130 -16.15 -11.33 -19.74
CA GLU A 130 -15.07 -11.02 -20.67
C GLU A 130 -13.94 -10.26 -19.96
N ALA A 131 -14.27 -9.22 -19.19
CA ALA A 131 -13.31 -8.46 -18.41
C ALA A 131 -12.53 -9.34 -17.42
N ALA A 132 -13.23 -10.24 -16.72
CA ALA A 132 -12.59 -11.18 -15.80
C ALA A 132 -11.66 -12.18 -16.51
N GLN A 133 -12.02 -12.65 -17.70
CA GLN A 133 -11.19 -13.55 -18.48
C GLN A 133 -9.94 -12.84 -19.01
N ILE A 134 -10.07 -11.64 -19.56
CA ILE A 134 -8.94 -10.82 -20.05
C ILE A 134 -7.97 -10.52 -18.90
N LEU A 135 -8.52 -10.16 -17.73
CA LEU A 135 -7.71 -9.91 -16.53
C LEU A 135 -6.93 -11.14 -16.10
N TYR A 136 -7.58 -12.29 -16.05
CA TYR A 136 -6.97 -13.57 -15.69
C TYR A 136 -5.83 -13.94 -16.64
N ASP A 137 -6.09 -13.87 -17.94
CA ASP A 137 -5.11 -14.25 -18.97
C ASP A 137 -3.90 -13.30 -18.93
N GLY A 138 -4.13 -11.99 -18.79
CA GLY A 138 -3.07 -11.01 -18.66
C GLY A 138 -2.21 -11.18 -17.40
N ILE A 139 -2.82 -11.55 -16.27
CA ILE A 139 -2.07 -11.88 -15.05
C ILE A 139 -1.23 -13.15 -15.26
N CYS A 140 -1.79 -14.19 -15.88
CA CYS A 140 -1.07 -15.43 -16.17
C CYS A 140 0.14 -15.18 -17.10
N GLU A 141 -0.02 -14.33 -18.09
CA GLU A 141 1.07 -13.94 -19.00
C GLU A 141 2.18 -13.15 -18.26
N ALA A 142 1.79 -12.25 -17.36
CA ALA A 142 2.74 -11.48 -16.56
C ALA A 142 3.53 -12.32 -15.55
N LEU A 143 2.99 -13.48 -15.15
CA LEU A 143 3.62 -14.41 -14.20
C LEU A 143 4.47 -15.49 -14.88
N ALA A 144 4.39 -15.64 -16.19
CA ALA A 144 5.11 -16.67 -16.96
C ALA A 144 6.56 -16.27 -17.22
#